data_0a1e956e5f368642c87530fd1fb79c0f
#
_entry.id   0a1e956e5f368642c87530fd1fb79c0f
#
_cell.length_a   1.000
_cell.length_b   1.000
_cell.length_c   1.000
_cell.angle_alpha   90.00
_cell.angle_beta   90.00
_cell.angle_gamma   90.00
#
_symmetry.space_group_name_H-M   'P 1'
#
loop_
_entity.id
_entity.type
_entity.pdbx_description
1 polymer ?
#
loop_
_entity_poly.entity_id
_entity_poly.type
_entity_poly.pdbx_seq_one_letter_code
_entity_poly.pdbx_strand_id
1 'polypeptide(L)'
;MDIGLQIPDFTWPNGPAALGPDLAAVASTADQAGFGYIAVMDHFFQISAVGPTENDMLEAYTTLGYLAAHTERAKLFTLITGVHYRHPGLLAKAVTTLDVLSGGRAMIGIGAGWNEEESRGLGFPFPPVAERFERLEETLQYLLQMWSDDDGPFEGKYYQAERLLNVPQALTKPHPPIMVGGSGEKKTLRLVAKYGQACNLFNAPELEHKLDVLKQHCENEGRDYDEITKTVYQVLDTGENGEKTGQLIDELGRLHGLGIDLAIGGVPQVPRLDVLERIGADVIPVAAKF
;
A
#
# COMPACT_ATOMS: atom_id res chain seq x y z
N MET A 1 -15.96 -7.08 4.86
CA MET A 1 -14.62 -6.48 5.03
C MET A 1 -13.60 -7.30 4.26
N ASP A 2 -12.72 -6.66 3.49
CA ASP A 2 -11.64 -7.34 2.77
C ASP A 2 -10.40 -7.55 3.64
N ILE A 3 -9.57 -8.52 3.25
CA ILE A 3 -8.29 -8.83 3.91
C ILE A 3 -7.15 -8.74 2.91
N GLY A 4 -6.05 -8.07 3.30
CA GLY A 4 -4.84 -7.91 2.51
C GLY A 4 -3.59 -8.41 3.24
N LEU A 5 -2.69 -9.05 2.51
CA LEU A 5 -1.38 -9.47 2.99
C LEU A 5 -0.36 -8.35 2.74
N GLN A 6 0.37 -7.93 3.76
CA GLN A 6 1.64 -7.23 3.58
C GLN A 6 2.80 -8.19 3.80
N ILE A 7 3.78 -8.17 2.91
CA ILE A 7 5.06 -8.88 3.06
C ILE A 7 6.11 -7.86 3.47
N PRO A 8 6.42 -7.74 4.78
CA PRO A 8 7.28 -6.68 5.30
C PRO A 8 8.77 -7.07 5.42
N ASP A 9 9.09 -8.34 5.25
CA ASP A 9 10.45 -8.88 5.45
C ASP A 9 10.72 -10.00 4.45
N PHE A 10 11.96 -10.08 4.00
CA PHE A 10 12.45 -11.10 3.06
C PHE A 10 13.59 -11.94 3.62
N THR A 11 13.89 -11.79 4.91
CA THR A 11 14.90 -12.59 5.62
C THR A 11 14.31 -13.94 6.00
N TRP A 12 14.15 -14.80 4.99
CA TRP A 12 13.47 -16.08 5.14
C TRP A 12 14.46 -17.25 5.36
N PRO A 13 14.01 -18.35 6.00
CA PRO A 13 14.91 -19.43 6.45
C PRO A 13 15.78 -20.07 5.35
N ASN A 14 15.28 -20.10 4.10
CA ASN A 14 15.97 -20.72 2.96
C ASN A 14 17.02 -19.79 2.32
N GLY A 15 17.12 -18.55 2.79
CA GLY A 15 18.07 -17.54 2.34
C GLY A 15 17.79 -16.95 0.95
N PRO A 16 18.60 -15.97 0.50
CA PRO A 16 18.32 -15.19 -0.70
C PRO A 16 18.21 -16.00 -1.99
N ALA A 17 18.92 -17.13 -2.10
CA ALA A 17 18.87 -17.98 -3.31
C ALA A 17 17.50 -18.66 -3.53
N ALA A 18 16.72 -18.84 -2.46
CA ALA A 18 15.39 -19.44 -2.51
C ALA A 18 14.26 -18.40 -2.49
N LEU A 19 14.57 -17.11 -2.31
CA LEU A 19 13.55 -16.06 -2.19
C LEU A 19 12.59 -16.01 -3.37
N GLY A 20 13.07 -16.18 -4.60
CA GLY A 20 12.20 -16.15 -5.78
C GLY A 20 11.11 -17.23 -5.71
N PRO A 21 11.45 -18.52 -5.65
CA PRO A 21 10.48 -19.60 -5.52
C PRO A 21 9.58 -19.48 -4.27
N ASP A 22 10.14 -19.12 -3.12
CA ASP A 22 9.39 -18.98 -1.88
C ASP A 22 8.38 -17.82 -1.96
N LEU A 23 8.78 -16.68 -2.53
CA LEU A 23 7.91 -15.53 -2.74
C LEU A 23 6.79 -15.83 -3.74
N ALA A 24 7.09 -16.56 -4.81
CA ALA A 24 6.09 -17.03 -5.76
C ALA A 24 5.05 -17.93 -5.08
N ALA A 25 5.50 -18.86 -4.23
CA ALA A 25 4.61 -19.75 -3.48
C ALA A 25 3.73 -18.96 -2.49
N VAL A 26 4.30 -18.02 -1.72
CA VAL A 26 3.55 -17.14 -0.81
C VAL A 26 2.50 -16.34 -1.56
N ALA A 27 2.87 -15.69 -2.67
CA ALA A 27 1.94 -14.87 -3.46
C ALA A 27 0.79 -15.69 -4.04
N SER A 28 1.10 -16.84 -4.67
CA SER A 28 0.11 -17.73 -5.25
C SER A 28 -0.82 -18.30 -4.18
N THR A 29 -0.28 -18.73 -3.03
CA THR A 29 -1.09 -19.24 -1.92
C THR A 29 -2.00 -18.17 -1.35
N ALA A 30 -1.51 -16.96 -1.11
CA ALA A 30 -2.32 -15.85 -0.63
C ALA A 30 -3.45 -15.50 -1.61
N ASP A 31 -3.14 -15.43 -2.91
CA ASP A 31 -4.15 -15.15 -3.95
C ASP A 31 -5.22 -16.25 -3.99
N GLN A 32 -4.83 -17.54 -3.92
CA GLN A 32 -5.75 -18.69 -3.90
C GLN A 32 -6.55 -18.76 -2.61
N ALA A 33 -5.97 -18.39 -1.48
CA ALA A 33 -6.63 -18.33 -0.18
C ALA A 33 -7.67 -17.20 -0.07
N GLY A 34 -7.69 -16.26 -1.03
CA GLY A 34 -8.70 -15.21 -1.09
C GLY A 34 -8.28 -13.86 -0.51
N PHE A 35 -6.97 -13.64 -0.27
CA PHE A 35 -6.49 -12.28 0.02
C PHE A 35 -6.76 -11.39 -1.19
N GLY A 36 -7.56 -10.32 -0.99
CA GLY A 36 -7.93 -9.40 -2.05
C GLY A 36 -6.81 -8.42 -2.44
N TYR A 37 -5.78 -8.32 -1.59
CA TYR A 37 -4.69 -7.37 -1.74
C TYR A 37 -3.37 -7.99 -1.29
N ILE A 38 -2.29 -7.74 -2.02
CA ILE A 38 -0.92 -8.10 -1.62
C ILE A 38 -0.07 -6.84 -1.74
N ALA A 39 0.60 -6.49 -0.66
CA ALA A 39 1.45 -5.30 -0.57
C ALA A 39 2.87 -5.66 -0.12
N VAL A 40 3.83 -4.86 -0.55
CA VAL A 40 5.19 -4.86 -0.03
C VAL A 40 5.53 -3.48 0.54
N MET A 41 6.49 -3.41 1.46
CA MET A 41 7.03 -2.12 1.88
C MET A 41 7.90 -1.52 0.77
N ASP A 42 7.93 -0.19 0.68
CA ASP A 42 8.87 0.53 -0.20
C ASP A 42 10.01 1.09 0.65
N HIS A 43 10.80 0.18 1.21
CA HIS A 43 12.02 0.47 1.96
C HIS A 43 13.20 -0.25 1.32
N PHE A 44 14.39 0.32 1.44
CA PHE A 44 15.65 -0.24 0.94
C PHE A 44 16.48 -0.87 2.07
N PHE A 45 16.27 -0.40 3.29
CA PHE A 45 16.77 -0.96 4.53
C PHE A 45 15.59 -1.47 5.35
N GLN A 46 15.80 -2.50 6.15
CA GLN A 46 14.73 -2.96 7.04
C GLN A 46 14.45 -1.91 8.13
N ILE A 47 13.19 -1.78 8.51
CA ILE A 47 12.77 -0.86 9.56
C ILE A 47 12.81 -1.52 10.94
N SER A 48 13.21 -0.76 11.96
CA SER A 48 13.41 -1.27 13.33
C SER A 48 12.16 -1.90 13.96
N ALA A 49 10.96 -1.55 13.48
CA ALA A 49 9.70 -2.15 13.94
C ALA A 49 9.52 -3.60 13.43
N VAL A 50 10.26 -4.02 12.40
CA VAL A 50 10.21 -5.36 11.81
C VAL A 50 11.46 -6.16 12.19
N GLY A 51 12.64 -5.56 12.04
CA GLY A 51 13.90 -6.25 12.33
C GLY A 51 15.12 -5.35 12.21
N PRO A 52 16.33 -5.95 12.33
CA PRO A 52 17.59 -5.24 12.09
C PRO A 52 17.66 -4.62 10.69
N THR A 53 18.33 -3.48 10.58
CA THR A 53 18.50 -2.72 9.33
C THR A 53 19.12 -3.55 8.20
N GLU A 54 19.92 -4.55 8.54
CA GLU A 54 20.64 -5.44 7.63
C GLU A 54 19.82 -6.61 7.12
N ASN A 55 18.55 -6.76 7.55
CA ASN A 55 17.64 -7.77 7.01
C ASN A 55 17.39 -7.57 5.53
N ASP A 56 17.16 -8.68 4.82
CA ASP A 56 16.93 -8.67 3.37
C ASP A 56 15.73 -7.82 3.00
N MET A 57 15.93 -6.85 2.12
CA MET A 57 14.90 -6.00 1.53
C MET A 57 14.98 -6.04 0.01
N LEU A 58 13.85 -6.25 -0.65
CA LEU A 58 13.74 -6.23 -2.11
C LEU A 58 13.14 -4.89 -2.57
N GLU A 59 13.60 -4.40 -3.73
CA GLU A 59 13.03 -3.17 -4.33
C GLU A 59 11.56 -3.41 -4.69
N ALA A 60 10.70 -2.51 -4.22
CA ALA A 60 9.26 -2.72 -4.16
C ALA A 60 8.61 -2.96 -5.53
N TYR A 61 8.84 -2.10 -6.53
CA TYR A 61 8.16 -2.21 -7.83
C TYR A 61 8.68 -3.38 -8.68
N THR A 62 9.96 -3.72 -8.55
CA THR A 62 10.53 -4.94 -9.14
C THR A 62 9.88 -6.18 -8.51
N THR A 63 9.71 -6.19 -7.19
CA THR A 63 9.04 -7.26 -6.46
C THR A 63 7.57 -7.37 -6.88
N LEU A 64 6.82 -6.27 -6.94
CA LEU A 64 5.42 -6.26 -7.37
C LEU A 64 5.26 -6.77 -8.82
N GLY A 65 6.19 -6.43 -9.72
CA GLY A 65 6.21 -6.99 -11.07
C GLY A 65 6.38 -8.51 -11.08
N TYR A 66 7.23 -9.04 -10.19
CA TYR A 66 7.38 -10.48 -10.01
C TYR A 66 6.10 -11.12 -9.43
N LEU A 67 5.50 -10.52 -8.40
CA LEU A 67 4.25 -10.99 -7.80
C LEU A 67 3.08 -10.99 -8.81
N ALA A 68 3.05 -10.02 -9.73
CA ALA A 68 2.02 -9.94 -10.76
C ALA A 68 1.98 -11.19 -11.67
N ALA A 69 3.16 -11.81 -11.92
CA ALA A 69 3.26 -13.03 -12.71
C ALA A 69 2.81 -14.31 -11.95
N HIS A 70 2.67 -14.23 -10.63
CA HIS A 70 2.33 -15.35 -9.74
C HIS A 70 0.98 -15.20 -9.04
N THR A 71 0.18 -14.21 -9.43
CA THR A 71 -1.16 -13.93 -8.89
C THR A 71 -2.15 -13.64 -10.02
N GLU A 72 -3.45 -13.88 -9.78
CA GLU A 72 -4.48 -13.68 -10.78
C GLU A 72 -5.56 -12.66 -10.37
N ARG A 73 -5.79 -12.47 -9.06
CA ARG A 73 -6.93 -11.71 -8.52
C ARG A 73 -6.53 -10.56 -7.61
N ALA A 74 -5.56 -10.80 -6.72
CA ALA A 74 -5.17 -9.82 -5.71
C ALA A 74 -4.66 -8.52 -6.35
N LYS A 75 -5.07 -7.38 -5.82
CA LYS A 75 -4.51 -6.07 -6.14
C LYS A 75 -3.11 -5.96 -5.55
N LEU A 76 -2.21 -5.31 -6.29
CA LEU A 76 -0.78 -5.23 -5.98
C LEU A 76 -0.35 -3.79 -5.79
N PHE A 77 0.33 -3.49 -4.69
CA PHE A 77 0.76 -2.12 -4.39
C PHE A 77 1.86 -2.05 -3.33
N THR A 78 2.42 -0.86 -3.20
CA THR A 78 3.33 -0.54 -2.10
C THR A 78 2.55 -0.04 -0.88
N LEU A 79 2.88 -0.51 0.29
CA LEU A 79 2.33 -0.02 1.56
C LEU A 79 3.48 0.46 2.45
N ILE A 80 4.04 1.67 2.23
CA ILE A 80 3.65 2.77 1.32
C ILE A 80 4.90 3.39 0.70
N THR A 81 4.83 3.81 -0.56
CA THR A 81 5.92 4.54 -1.22
C THR A 81 6.17 5.89 -0.55
N GLY A 82 7.43 6.17 -0.22
CA GLY A 82 7.87 7.50 0.17
C GLY A 82 8.05 8.41 -1.07
N VAL A 83 7.39 9.57 -1.06
CA VAL A 83 7.40 10.51 -2.20
C VAL A 83 8.79 10.94 -2.67
N HIS A 84 9.78 10.89 -1.80
CA HIS A 84 11.14 11.33 -2.08
C HIS A 84 12.06 10.27 -2.73
N TYR A 85 11.59 9.01 -2.83
CA TYR A 85 12.41 7.93 -3.38
C TYR A 85 12.50 7.94 -4.91
N ARG A 86 11.47 8.44 -5.59
CA ARG A 86 11.39 8.41 -7.07
C ARG A 86 10.85 9.70 -7.64
N HIS A 87 11.35 10.07 -8.83
CA HIS A 87 10.72 11.11 -9.62
C HIS A 87 9.29 10.70 -10.01
N PRO A 88 8.27 11.60 -9.94
CA PRO A 88 6.88 11.25 -10.21
C PRO A 88 6.65 10.62 -11.59
N GLY A 89 7.38 11.05 -12.62
CA GLY A 89 7.29 10.46 -13.96
C GLY A 89 7.72 8.99 -14.01
N LEU A 90 8.81 8.64 -13.28
CA LEU A 90 9.23 7.25 -13.14
C LEU A 90 8.20 6.45 -12.34
N LEU A 91 7.69 7.01 -11.25
CA LEU A 91 6.70 6.37 -10.39
C LEU A 91 5.39 6.09 -11.15
N ALA A 92 4.86 7.09 -11.88
CA ALA A 92 3.68 6.93 -12.73
C ALA A 92 3.88 5.80 -13.75
N LYS A 93 5.06 5.77 -14.40
CA LYS A 93 5.36 4.73 -15.39
C LYS A 93 5.51 3.35 -14.78
N ALA A 94 6.10 3.21 -13.60
CA ALA A 94 6.22 1.94 -12.90
C ALA A 94 4.83 1.39 -12.52
N VAL A 95 3.96 2.22 -11.95
CA VAL A 95 2.58 1.84 -11.60
C VAL A 95 1.76 1.49 -12.85
N THR A 96 1.86 2.29 -13.92
CA THR A 96 1.20 1.97 -15.20
C THR A 96 1.68 0.64 -15.76
N THR A 97 2.98 0.37 -15.70
CA THR A 97 3.56 -0.89 -16.18
C THR A 97 3.03 -2.07 -15.36
N LEU A 98 3.02 -1.93 -14.04
CA LEU A 98 2.44 -2.94 -13.15
C LEU A 98 0.96 -3.19 -13.47
N ASP A 99 0.18 -2.12 -13.71
CA ASP A 99 -1.24 -2.23 -14.05
C ASP A 99 -1.47 -3.00 -15.35
N VAL A 100 -0.71 -2.67 -16.39
CA VAL A 100 -0.80 -3.37 -17.69
C VAL A 100 -0.39 -4.83 -17.57
N LEU A 101 0.76 -5.11 -16.92
CA LEU A 101 1.28 -6.49 -16.80
C LEU A 101 0.43 -7.36 -15.86
N SER A 102 -0.22 -6.78 -14.88
CA SER A 102 -1.11 -7.50 -13.96
C SER A 102 -2.57 -7.60 -14.45
N GLY A 103 -2.91 -7.04 -15.62
CA GLY A 103 -4.29 -7.06 -16.12
C GLY A 103 -5.24 -6.12 -15.35
N GLY A 104 -4.77 -4.97 -14.89
CA GLY A 104 -5.58 -3.96 -14.20
C GLY A 104 -5.66 -4.15 -12.68
N ARG A 105 -4.64 -4.76 -12.05
CA ARG A 105 -4.63 -5.03 -10.61
C ARG A 105 -3.69 -4.12 -9.80
N ALA A 106 -3.04 -3.15 -10.44
CA ALA A 106 -2.18 -2.22 -9.71
C ALA A 106 -2.98 -1.16 -8.96
N MET A 107 -2.44 -0.76 -7.83
CA MET A 107 -2.75 0.50 -7.18
C MET A 107 -1.47 1.12 -6.63
N ILE A 108 -1.51 2.37 -6.20
CA ILE A 108 -0.38 3.03 -5.57
C ILE A 108 -0.71 3.37 -4.12
N GLY A 109 0.15 2.95 -3.19
CA GLY A 109 0.18 3.52 -1.85
C GLY A 109 1.30 4.56 -1.77
N ILE A 110 1.00 5.79 -1.38
CA ILE A 110 1.97 6.89 -1.35
C ILE A 110 1.82 7.74 -0.09
N GLY A 111 2.95 8.24 0.43
CA GLY A 111 2.99 9.11 1.60
C GLY A 111 4.20 10.04 1.59
N ALA A 112 4.29 10.90 2.60
CA ALA A 112 5.37 11.89 2.71
C ALA A 112 6.77 11.27 2.97
N GLY A 113 6.83 9.97 3.30
CA GLY A 113 8.05 9.31 3.74
C GLY A 113 8.46 9.71 5.17
N TRP A 114 9.24 8.85 5.82
CA TRP A 114 9.64 9.09 7.22
C TRP A 114 11.05 8.56 7.55
N ASN A 115 11.55 7.54 6.84
CA ASN A 115 12.83 6.91 7.17
C ASN A 115 14.00 7.75 6.65
N GLU A 116 14.57 8.54 7.55
CA GLU A 116 15.71 9.40 7.26
C GLU A 116 17.01 8.60 7.15
N GLU A 117 17.13 7.48 7.89
CA GLU A 117 18.33 6.66 7.94
C GLU A 117 18.66 6.06 6.57
N GLU A 118 17.71 5.35 5.95
CA GLU A 118 17.93 4.78 4.61
C GLU A 118 18.10 5.85 3.54
N SER A 119 17.35 6.97 3.66
CA SER A 119 17.45 8.07 2.72
C SER A 119 18.85 8.66 2.72
N ARG A 120 19.42 8.95 3.89
CA ARG A 120 20.81 9.43 4.04
C ARG A 120 21.82 8.38 3.64
N GLY A 121 21.57 7.11 4.03
CA GLY A 121 22.45 5.99 3.73
C GLY A 121 22.66 5.76 2.24
N LEU A 122 21.62 5.93 1.43
CA LEU A 122 21.66 5.77 -0.02
C LEU A 122 21.83 7.08 -0.78
N GLY A 123 21.88 8.23 -0.08
CA GLY A 123 22.03 9.53 -0.70
C GLY A 123 20.76 10.08 -1.35
N PHE A 124 19.59 9.58 -0.96
CA PHE A 124 18.32 10.15 -1.40
C PHE A 124 18.07 11.51 -0.73
N PRO A 125 17.48 12.47 -1.44
CA PRO A 125 17.06 13.72 -0.82
C PRO A 125 16.06 13.46 0.30
N PHE A 126 16.31 14.07 1.48
CA PHE A 126 15.35 14.00 2.60
C PHE A 126 15.05 15.42 3.10
N PRO A 127 14.21 16.16 2.38
CA PRO A 127 13.88 17.53 2.75
C PRO A 127 13.00 17.57 4.01
N PRO A 128 12.85 18.75 4.63
CA PRO A 128 11.95 18.92 5.78
C PRO A 128 10.54 18.42 5.50
N VAL A 129 9.84 17.97 6.53
CA VAL A 129 8.50 17.36 6.40
C VAL A 129 7.49 18.27 5.69
N ALA A 130 7.59 19.58 5.87
CA ALA A 130 6.72 20.54 5.18
C ALA A 130 6.88 20.45 3.65
N GLU A 131 8.13 20.42 3.17
CA GLU A 131 8.45 20.28 1.75
C GLU A 131 8.05 18.90 1.22
N ARG A 132 8.25 17.81 2.00
CA ARG A 132 7.81 16.48 1.57
C ARG A 132 6.30 16.41 1.34
N PHE A 133 5.49 17.12 2.13
CA PHE A 133 4.06 17.23 1.89
C PHE A 133 3.70 18.08 0.65
N GLU A 134 4.44 19.14 0.39
CA GLU A 134 4.25 19.92 -0.84
C GLU A 134 4.61 19.09 -2.08
N ARG A 135 5.73 18.34 -2.02
CA ARG A 135 6.12 17.37 -3.06
C ARG A 135 5.09 16.24 -3.22
N LEU A 136 4.50 15.77 -2.13
CA LEU A 136 3.46 14.75 -2.18
C LEU A 136 2.22 15.26 -2.92
N GLU A 137 1.73 16.45 -2.59
CA GLU A 137 0.58 17.02 -3.29
C GLU A 137 0.88 17.26 -4.78
N GLU A 138 2.06 17.78 -5.09
CA GLU A 138 2.49 18.00 -6.48
C GLU A 138 2.69 16.67 -7.23
N THR A 139 3.23 15.64 -6.56
CA THR A 139 3.32 14.30 -7.15
C THR A 139 1.93 13.74 -7.48
N LEU A 140 0.95 13.88 -6.60
CA LEU A 140 -0.43 13.43 -6.86
C LEU A 140 -1.03 14.13 -8.10
N GLN A 141 -0.82 15.44 -8.24
CA GLN A 141 -1.24 16.19 -9.43
C GLN A 141 -0.54 15.70 -10.70
N TYR A 142 0.78 15.48 -10.63
CA TYR A 142 1.58 14.96 -11.73
C TYR A 142 1.11 13.56 -12.17
N LEU A 143 0.85 12.66 -11.22
CA LEU A 143 0.34 11.32 -11.49
C LEU A 143 -1.01 11.37 -12.20
N LEU A 144 -1.93 12.20 -11.70
CA LEU A 144 -3.28 12.33 -12.28
C LEU A 144 -3.24 12.88 -13.70
N GLN A 145 -2.40 13.90 -13.99
CA GLN A 145 -2.24 14.40 -15.36
C GLN A 145 -1.62 13.33 -16.26
N MET A 146 -0.55 12.65 -15.82
CA MET A 146 0.11 11.61 -16.61
C MET A 146 -0.78 10.39 -16.90
N TRP A 147 -1.80 10.14 -16.07
CA TRP A 147 -2.81 9.09 -16.28
C TRP A 147 -4.08 9.58 -17.00
N SER A 148 -4.14 10.85 -17.37
CA SER A 148 -5.23 11.43 -18.16
C SER A 148 -4.90 11.47 -19.67
N ASP A 149 -5.79 12.07 -20.45
CA ASP A 149 -5.57 12.35 -21.86
C ASP A 149 -4.76 13.64 -22.10
N ASP A 150 -4.41 14.39 -21.04
CA ASP A 150 -3.58 15.59 -21.10
C ASP A 150 -2.09 15.21 -21.04
N ASP A 151 -1.46 15.11 -22.21
CA ASP A 151 -0.02 14.86 -22.35
C ASP A 151 0.83 16.15 -22.46
N GLY A 152 0.25 17.29 -22.14
CA GLY A 152 0.90 18.59 -22.14
C GLY A 152 2.01 18.74 -21.09
N PRO A 153 2.58 19.96 -20.98
CA PRO A 153 3.61 20.24 -19.98
C PRO A 153 3.03 20.21 -18.55
N PHE A 154 3.91 19.93 -17.60
CA PHE A 154 3.64 20.08 -16.17
C PHE A 154 4.60 21.14 -15.59
N GLU A 155 4.05 22.18 -14.96
CA GLU A 155 4.82 23.28 -14.40
C GLU A 155 4.56 23.44 -12.90
N GLY A 156 5.12 22.51 -12.11
CA GLY A 156 5.05 22.56 -10.66
C GLY A 156 6.20 23.34 -10.02
N LYS A 157 6.15 23.48 -8.72
CA LYS A 157 7.21 24.09 -7.92
C LYS A 157 8.47 23.22 -7.85
N TYR A 158 8.27 21.90 -7.74
CA TYR A 158 9.34 20.92 -7.54
C TYR A 158 9.59 20.06 -8.77
N TYR A 159 8.58 19.88 -9.61
CA TYR A 159 8.67 19.05 -10.80
C TYR A 159 8.21 19.82 -12.03
N GLN A 160 9.00 19.76 -13.08
CA GLN A 160 8.68 20.33 -14.39
C GLN A 160 8.85 19.25 -15.44
N ALA A 161 7.98 19.23 -16.44
CA ALA A 161 8.08 18.34 -17.58
C ALA A 161 7.55 19.04 -18.85
N GLU A 162 8.22 18.85 -19.96
CA GLU A 162 7.79 19.42 -21.26
C GLU A 162 6.59 18.66 -21.82
N ARG A 163 6.46 17.36 -21.49
CA ARG A 163 5.38 16.51 -21.96
C ARG A 163 5.19 15.29 -21.07
N LEU A 164 3.96 15.04 -20.62
CA LEU A 164 3.58 13.89 -19.78
C LEU A 164 3.06 12.69 -20.60
N LEU A 165 3.75 12.31 -21.67
CA LEU A 165 3.35 11.17 -22.49
C LEU A 165 3.46 9.84 -21.75
N ASN A 166 2.34 9.15 -21.55
CA ASN A 166 2.27 7.84 -20.92
C ASN A 166 1.58 6.80 -21.84
N VAL A 167 2.38 6.12 -22.65
CA VAL A 167 1.91 5.08 -23.59
C VAL A 167 2.65 3.76 -23.30
N PRO A 168 1.93 2.64 -23.10
CA PRO A 168 0.47 2.55 -22.97
C PRO A 168 -0.05 3.28 -21.73
N GLN A 169 -1.34 3.63 -21.73
CA GLN A 169 -2.03 4.05 -20.52
C GLN A 169 -2.40 2.84 -19.66
N ALA A 170 -2.72 3.07 -18.38
CA ALA A 170 -3.21 2.04 -17.48
C ALA A 170 -4.52 1.42 -17.99
N LEU A 171 -4.70 0.12 -17.72
CA LEU A 171 -5.95 -0.59 -18.02
C LEU A 171 -7.06 -0.15 -17.07
N THR A 172 -6.72 0.07 -15.80
CA THR A 172 -7.66 0.55 -14.77
C THR A 172 -8.12 1.98 -15.09
N LYS A 173 -9.43 2.21 -15.03
CA LYS A 173 -10.03 3.51 -15.32
C LYS A 173 -10.73 4.08 -14.09
N PRO A 174 -10.69 5.40 -13.87
CA PRO A 174 -9.99 6.42 -14.70
C PRO A 174 -8.46 6.33 -14.61
N HIS A 175 -7.91 5.73 -13.54
CA HIS A 175 -6.49 5.50 -13.28
C HIS A 175 -6.33 4.44 -12.19
N PRO A 176 -5.13 3.87 -11.97
CA PRO A 176 -4.86 3.01 -10.82
C PRO A 176 -5.25 3.71 -9.51
N PRO A 177 -5.96 3.04 -8.58
CA PRO A 177 -6.40 3.67 -7.35
C PRO A 177 -5.23 4.21 -6.52
N ILE A 178 -5.41 5.38 -5.92
CA ILE A 178 -4.44 6.05 -5.07
C ILE A 178 -4.82 5.85 -3.61
N MET A 179 -3.94 5.21 -2.83
CA MET A 179 -4.02 5.15 -1.38
C MET A 179 -3.04 6.17 -0.79
N VAL A 180 -3.52 7.11 0.00
CA VAL A 180 -2.64 8.01 0.75
C VAL A 180 -2.48 7.48 2.17
N GLY A 181 -1.23 7.23 2.59
CA GLY A 181 -0.94 6.64 3.89
C GLY A 181 -0.40 7.62 4.90
N GLY A 182 -0.73 7.33 6.15
CA GLY A 182 -0.33 8.10 7.33
C GLY A 182 -1.50 8.72 8.08
N SER A 183 -1.26 9.07 9.35
CA SER A 183 -2.31 9.49 10.29
C SER A 183 -2.33 11.00 10.56
N GLY A 184 -1.63 11.80 9.74
CA GLY A 184 -1.53 13.24 9.93
C GLY A 184 -2.85 13.98 9.63
N GLU A 185 -3.51 14.50 10.65
CA GLU A 185 -4.84 15.12 10.54
C GLU A 185 -4.91 16.28 9.56
N LYS A 186 -3.94 17.21 9.65
CA LYS A 186 -4.00 18.48 8.90
C LYS A 186 -3.61 18.35 7.43
N LYS A 187 -2.69 17.45 7.11
CA LYS A 187 -2.13 17.33 5.74
C LYS A 187 -2.49 16.00 5.10
N THR A 188 -2.19 14.86 5.75
CA THR A 188 -2.41 13.55 5.14
C THR A 188 -3.89 13.32 4.88
N LEU A 189 -4.76 13.47 5.89
CA LEU A 189 -6.20 13.21 5.73
C LEU A 189 -6.86 14.21 4.77
N ARG A 190 -6.36 15.46 4.67
CA ARG A 190 -6.80 16.39 3.63
C ARG A 190 -6.42 15.89 2.22
N LEU A 191 -5.21 15.37 2.04
CA LEU A 191 -4.79 14.80 0.74
C LEU A 191 -5.57 13.53 0.39
N VAL A 192 -5.92 12.70 1.39
CA VAL A 192 -6.86 11.58 1.19
C VAL A 192 -8.17 12.09 0.63
N ALA A 193 -8.81 13.05 1.31
CA ALA A 193 -10.10 13.61 0.89
C ALA A 193 -10.05 14.21 -0.53
N LYS A 194 -8.94 14.86 -0.87
CA LYS A 194 -8.80 15.56 -2.16
C LYS A 194 -8.44 14.63 -3.33
N TYR A 195 -7.59 13.62 -3.11
CA TYR A 195 -6.97 12.84 -4.19
C TYR A 195 -7.12 11.32 -4.05
N GLY A 196 -7.29 10.80 -2.82
CA GLY A 196 -7.21 9.38 -2.54
C GLY A 196 -8.50 8.61 -2.88
N GLN A 197 -8.40 7.41 -3.40
CA GLN A 197 -9.48 6.43 -3.45
C GLN A 197 -9.43 5.52 -2.22
N ALA A 198 -8.32 5.55 -1.46
CA ALA A 198 -8.20 4.86 -0.18
C ALA A 198 -7.32 5.65 0.79
N CYS A 199 -7.48 5.39 2.08
CA CYS A 199 -6.54 5.78 3.11
C CYS A 199 -5.98 4.55 3.82
N ASN A 200 -4.77 4.65 4.40
CA ASN A 200 -4.30 3.64 5.33
C ASN A 200 -3.94 4.29 6.68
N LEU A 201 -4.59 3.79 7.72
CA LEU A 201 -4.45 4.24 9.11
C LEU A 201 -3.83 3.13 9.96
N PHE A 202 -3.45 3.45 11.19
CA PHE A 202 -3.04 2.46 12.17
C PHE A 202 -4.22 2.08 13.07
N ASN A 203 -4.29 0.82 13.45
CA ASN A 203 -5.20 0.36 14.50
C ASN A 203 -4.68 0.84 15.86
N ALA A 204 -5.11 2.03 16.25
CA ALA A 204 -4.70 2.72 17.45
C ALA A 204 -5.92 3.33 18.14
N PRO A 205 -5.83 3.72 19.43
CA PRO A 205 -6.97 4.30 20.17
C PRO A 205 -7.61 5.51 19.48
N GLU A 206 -6.85 6.26 18.68
CA GLU A 206 -7.31 7.45 17.98
C GLU A 206 -7.97 7.17 16.64
N LEU A 207 -8.14 5.89 16.24
CA LEU A 207 -8.63 5.52 14.90
C LEU A 207 -10.00 6.16 14.59
N GLU A 208 -10.96 6.07 15.52
CA GLU A 208 -12.28 6.67 15.35
C GLU A 208 -12.21 8.17 15.13
N HIS A 209 -11.42 8.87 15.95
CA HIS A 209 -11.17 10.31 15.76
C HIS A 209 -10.54 10.63 14.40
N LYS A 210 -9.62 9.81 13.91
CA LYS A 210 -9.02 10.01 12.56
C LYS A 210 -10.05 9.87 11.44
N LEU A 211 -10.98 8.93 11.59
CA LEU A 211 -12.09 8.76 10.63
C LEU A 211 -13.02 9.98 10.64
N ASP A 212 -13.35 10.53 11.82
CA ASP A 212 -14.12 11.76 11.93
C ASP A 212 -13.42 12.95 11.27
N VAL A 213 -12.10 13.09 11.48
CA VAL A 213 -11.30 14.15 10.84
C VAL A 213 -11.28 13.96 9.31
N LEU A 214 -11.17 12.73 8.82
CA LEU A 214 -11.24 12.46 7.38
C LEU A 214 -12.61 12.85 6.82
N LYS A 215 -13.70 12.51 7.51
CA LYS A 215 -15.06 12.87 7.12
C LYS A 215 -15.22 14.39 7.03
N GLN A 216 -14.70 15.13 8.01
CA GLN A 216 -14.73 16.59 7.97
C GLN A 216 -13.92 17.17 6.79
N HIS A 217 -12.78 16.57 6.43
CA HIS A 217 -12.06 16.98 5.22
C HIS A 217 -12.83 16.68 3.95
N CYS A 218 -13.54 15.55 3.87
CA CYS A 218 -14.41 15.24 2.73
C CYS A 218 -15.53 16.28 2.58
N GLU A 219 -16.19 16.67 3.67
CA GLU A 219 -17.18 17.74 3.65
C GLU A 219 -16.61 19.07 3.13
N ASN A 220 -15.40 19.43 3.59
CA ASN A 220 -14.71 20.66 3.17
C ASN A 220 -14.30 20.64 1.68
N GLU A 221 -13.92 19.46 1.14
CA GLU A 221 -13.55 19.29 -0.28
C GLU A 221 -14.78 18.98 -1.17
N GLY A 222 -15.98 18.87 -0.61
CA GLY A 222 -17.21 18.54 -1.34
C GLY A 222 -17.22 17.13 -1.91
N ARG A 223 -16.56 16.19 -1.25
CA ARG A 223 -16.42 14.80 -1.67
C ARG A 223 -17.22 13.84 -0.79
N ASP A 224 -17.81 12.82 -1.39
CA ASP A 224 -18.46 11.76 -0.64
C ASP A 224 -17.41 10.93 0.15
N TYR A 225 -17.57 10.85 1.46
CA TYR A 225 -16.73 10.08 2.36
C TYR A 225 -16.78 8.56 2.04
N ASP A 226 -17.93 8.07 1.59
CA ASP A 226 -18.15 6.65 1.32
C ASP A 226 -17.45 6.18 0.03
N GLU A 227 -17.03 7.10 -0.85
CA GLU A 227 -16.18 6.78 -2.00
C GLU A 227 -14.74 6.40 -1.62
N ILE A 228 -14.32 6.67 -0.39
CA ILE A 228 -12.98 6.39 0.07
C ILE A 228 -12.96 5.04 0.80
N THR A 229 -12.18 4.09 0.32
CA THR A 229 -11.92 2.83 1.02
C THR A 229 -11.06 3.11 2.27
N LYS A 230 -11.64 2.92 3.44
CA LYS A 230 -10.95 3.09 4.73
C LYS A 230 -10.21 1.82 5.05
N THR A 231 -8.88 1.90 5.10
CA THR A 231 -8.04 0.75 5.41
C THR A 231 -7.22 0.95 6.69
N VAL A 232 -6.90 -0.16 7.33
CA VAL A 232 -6.10 -0.15 8.55
C VAL A 232 -4.96 -1.16 8.46
N TYR A 233 -3.80 -0.80 9.02
CA TYR A 233 -2.75 -1.77 9.26
C TYR A 233 -3.10 -2.61 10.48
N GLN A 234 -3.28 -3.92 10.27
CA GLN A 234 -3.63 -4.90 11.30
C GLN A 234 -2.80 -6.16 11.11
N VAL A 235 -1.99 -6.53 12.12
CA VAL A 235 -1.27 -7.81 12.09
C VAL A 235 -2.27 -8.97 12.07
N LEU A 236 -2.11 -9.88 11.11
CA LEU A 236 -2.99 -11.02 10.89
C LEU A 236 -2.44 -12.26 11.61
N ASP A 237 -2.41 -12.21 12.95
CA ASP A 237 -1.87 -13.27 13.80
C ASP A 237 -2.96 -14.24 14.23
N THR A 238 -2.95 -15.44 13.65
CA THR A 238 -3.83 -16.54 14.05
C THR A 238 -3.20 -17.45 15.13
N GLY A 239 -1.97 -17.13 15.58
CA GLY A 239 -1.18 -18.02 16.40
C GLY A 239 -0.53 -19.14 15.59
N GLU A 240 0.32 -19.93 16.23
CA GLU A 240 1.11 -20.95 15.52
C GLU A 240 0.22 -22.08 14.98
N ASN A 241 -0.83 -22.45 15.73
CA ASN A 241 -1.75 -23.54 15.38
C ASN A 241 -3.21 -23.07 15.24
N GLY A 242 -3.45 -21.75 15.08
CA GLY A 242 -4.79 -21.19 14.94
C GLY A 242 -5.46 -20.77 16.25
N GLU A 243 -4.76 -20.84 17.38
CA GLU A 243 -5.30 -20.55 18.71
C GLU A 243 -5.75 -19.11 18.92
N LYS A 244 -5.30 -18.17 18.07
CA LYS A 244 -5.71 -16.75 18.09
C LYS A 244 -6.74 -16.38 17.02
N THR A 245 -7.19 -17.33 16.20
CA THR A 245 -8.12 -17.06 15.09
C THR A 245 -9.39 -16.35 15.56
N GLY A 246 -9.99 -16.78 16.67
CA GLY A 246 -11.17 -16.12 17.24
C GLY A 246 -10.92 -14.68 17.64
N GLN A 247 -9.78 -14.39 18.28
CA GLN A 247 -9.39 -13.03 18.68
C GLN A 247 -9.19 -12.13 17.45
N LEU A 248 -8.58 -12.63 16.38
CA LEU A 248 -8.42 -11.89 15.14
C LEU A 248 -9.78 -11.57 14.51
N ILE A 249 -10.70 -12.51 14.45
CA ILE A 249 -12.05 -12.32 13.92
C ILE A 249 -12.81 -11.26 14.73
N ASP A 250 -12.77 -11.32 16.06
CA ASP A 250 -13.41 -10.34 16.94
C ASP A 250 -12.86 -8.93 16.69
N GLU A 251 -11.53 -8.81 16.52
CA GLU A 251 -10.89 -7.53 16.23
C GLU A 251 -11.27 -6.98 14.84
N LEU A 252 -11.33 -7.85 13.82
CA LEU A 252 -11.80 -7.46 12.48
C LEU A 252 -13.27 -7.01 12.51
N GLY A 253 -14.12 -7.68 13.30
CA GLY A 253 -15.51 -7.27 13.52
C GLY A 253 -15.61 -5.89 14.18
N ARG A 254 -14.77 -5.63 15.19
CA ARG A 254 -14.67 -4.30 15.83
C ARG A 254 -14.27 -3.22 14.84
N LEU A 255 -13.24 -3.48 14.02
CA LEU A 255 -12.75 -2.55 13.00
C LEU A 255 -13.81 -2.27 11.94
N HIS A 256 -14.52 -3.30 11.47
CA HIS A 256 -15.65 -3.12 10.55
C HIS A 256 -16.74 -2.24 11.17
N GLY A 257 -17.07 -2.45 12.46
CA GLY A 257 -18.03 -1.62 13.21
C GLY A 257 -17.63 -0.14 13.29
N LEU A 258 -16.35 0.20 13.13
CA LEU A 258 -15.84 1.57 13.00
C LEU A 258 -15.88 2.08 11.55
N GLY A 259 -16.31 1.28 10.58
CA GLY A 259 -16.37 1.65 9.18
C GLY A 259 -15.08 1.35 8.39
N ILE A 260 -14.24 0.44 8.88
CA ILE A 260 -13.07 -0.03 8.12
C ILE A 260 -13.51 -1.06 7.07
N ASP A 261 -13.11 -0.82 5.82
CA ASP A 261 -13.47 -1.65 4.66
C ASP A 261 -12.45 -2.78 4.40
N LEU A 262 -11.16 -2.55 4.78
CA LEU A 262 -10.05 -3.45 4.46
C LEU A 262 -9.01 -3.43 5.59
N ALA A 263 -8.69 -4.60 6.12
CA ALA A 263 -7.55 -4.80 7.01
C ALA A 263 -6.36 -5.38 6.23
N ILE A 264 -5.20 -4.71 6.30
CA ILE A 264 -3.98 -5.13 5.62
C ILE A 264 -2.87 -5.28 6.67
N GLY A 265 -2.14 -6.39 6.64
CA GLY A 265 -1.03 -6.54 7.55
C GLY A 265 -0.13 -7.73 7.29
N GLY A 266 0.96 -7.78 8.05
CA GLY A 266 1.85 -8.91 8.04
C GLY A 266 1.24 -10.12 8.74
N VAL A 267 1.61 -11.31 8.26
CA VAL A 267 1.38 -12.59 8.92
C VAL A 267 2.69 -13.02 9.56
N PRO A 268 2.79 -13.12 10.90
CA PRO A 268 4.08 -13.32 11.59
C PRO A 268 4.84 -14.57 11.15
N GLN A 269 4.14 -15.59 10.66
CA GLN A 269 4.72 -16.87 10.29
C GLN A 269 5.07 -17.01 8.80
N VAL A 270 4.87 -15.98 7.96
CA VAL A 270 5.31 -16.00 6.55
C VAL A 270 6.84 -16.22 6.53
N PRO A 271 7.35 -17.21 5.72
CA PRO A 271 6.74 -17.81 4.52
C PRO A 271 5.98 -19.15 4.72
N ARG A 272 5.48 -19.48 5.90
CA ARG A 272 4.66 -20.70 6.09
C ARG A 272 3.33 -20.58 5.34
N LEU A 273 3.13 -21.44 4.35
CA LEU A 273 1.95 -21.41 3.49
C LEU A 273 0.67 -21.87 4.20
N ASP A 274 0.79 -22.83 5.12
CA ASP A 274 -0.33 -23.37 5.90
C ASP A 274 -1.05 -22.30 6.74
N VAL A 275 -0.34 -21.25 7.14
CA VAL A 275 -0.93 -20.12 7.88
C VAL A 275 -1.77 -19.25 6.95
N LEU A 276 -1.32 -19.03 5.72
CA LEU A 276 -2.09 -18.28 4.70
C LEU A 276 -3.35 -19.06 4.31
N GLU A 277 -3.24 -20.37 4.09
CA GLU A 277 -4.37 -21.26 3.82
C GLU A 277 -5.38 -21.22 4.97
N ARG A 278 -4.93 -21.23 6.23
CA ARG A 278 -5.79 -21.13 7.42
C ARG A 278 -6.53 -19.79 7.47
N ILE A 279 -5.85 -18.67 7.22
CA ILE A 279 -6.53 -17.37 7.16
C ILE A 279 -7.59 -17.38 6.06
N GLY A 280 -7.27 -17.97 4.91
CA GLY A 280 -8.24 -18.16 3.81
C GLY A 280 -9.44 -19.01 4.18
N ALA A 281 -9.25 -20.07 4.94
CA ALA A 281 -10.33 -20.98 5.33
C ALA A 281 -11.19 -20.44 6.48
N ASP A 282 -10.55 -19.85 7.50
CA ASP A 282 -11.19 -19.59 8.79
C ASP A 282 -11.50 -18.09 9.02
N VAL A 283 -10.74 -17.17 8.44
CA VAL A 283 -10.86 -15.72 8.70
C VAL A 283 -11.57 -14.99 7.56
N ILE A 284 -11.07 -15.14 6.32
CA ILE A 284 -11.58 -14.37 5.16
C ILE A 284 -13.07 -14.61 4.92
N PRO A 285 -13.63 -15.84 4.97
CA PRO A 285 -15.06 -16.06 4.76
C PRO A 285 -15.95 -15.48 5.86
N VAL A 286 -15.41 -15.27 7.06
CA VAL A 286 -16.12 -14.63 8.16
C VAL A 286 -16.07 -13.11 7.99
N ALA A 287 -14.89 -12.55 7.74
CA ALA A 287 -14.71 -11.12 7.49
C ALA A 287 -15.55 -10.62 6.31
N ALA A 288 -15.72 -11.43 5.27
CA ALA A 288 -16.55 -11.10 4.10
C ALA A 288 -18.05 -10.98 4.40
N LYS A 289 -18.51 -11.39 5.59
CA LYS A 289 -19.93 -11.28 6.01
C LYS A 289 -20.19 -10.06 6.89
N PHE A 290 -19.18 -9.37 7.33
CA PHE A 290 -19.30 -8.09 8.02
C PHE A 290 -19.76 -6.98 7.04
#